data_88227869c9f08c81691d7bbb6472c547
#
_entry.id   88227869c9f08c81691d7bbb6472c547
#
_cell.length_a   1.000
_cell.length_b   1.000
_cell.length_c   1.000
_cell.angle_alpha   90.00
_cell.angle_beta   90.00
_cell.angle_gamma   90.00
#
_symmetry.space_group_name_H-M   'P 1'
#
loop_
_entity.id
_entity.type
_entity.pdbx_description
1 polymer ?
#
loop_
_entity_poly.entity_id
_entity_poly.type
_entity_poly.pdbx_seq_one_letter_code
_entity_poly.pdbx_strand_id
1 'polypeptide(L)'
;MAEMILYTGPMFSSKTTKLLMQADKRHYQKQNIIAFKSKMDDRYSEKGEIVTHNFNKLEAILVDTGKEIIDHMQKEDIGADFYDCVIIDELFLIEGSADICIELFKMGYDVVIASIDLNFLGEPFDEVQKIMPYCTQIVKCKAVCTVCQKDARYTFKKEQYSLSNANKKIQVGGSELYEPRCQEHHSYMRH
;
A
#
# COMPACT_ATOMS: atom_id res chain seq x y z
N MET A 1 1.79 -6.15 -22.71
CA MET A 1 1.91 -4.71 -22.36
C MET A 1 1.92 -4.65 -20.86
N ALA A 2 2.90 -4.02 -20.24
CA ALA A 2 3.00 -3.94 -18.78
C ALA A 2 1.79 -3.21 -18.18
N GLU A 3 1.41 -3.60 -16.97
CA GLU A 3 0.33 -3.00 -16.19
C GLU A 3 0.88 -2.40 -14.90
N MET A 4 0.40 -1.19 -14.53
CA MET A 4 0.60 -0.63 -13.20
C MET A 4 -0.75 -0.48 -12.52
N ILE A 5 -1.01 -1.28 -11.50
CA ILE A 5 -2.30 -1.33 -10.79
C ILE A 5 -2.13 -0.79 -9.37
N LEU A 6 -2.92 0.22 -9.03
CA LEU A 6 -2.94 0.79 -7.68
C LEU A 6 -4.26 0.51 -6.97
N TYR A 7 -4.21 -0.23 -5.86
CA TYR A 7 -5.29 -0.36 -4.88
C TYR A 7 -5.09 0.67 -3.78
N THR A 8 -5.98 1.66 -3.70
CA THR A 8 -5.84 2.77 -2.75
C THR A 8 -7.14 3.06 -2.02
N GLY A 9 -7.05 3.79 -0.91
CA GLY A 9 -8.18 4.12 -0.03
C GLY A 9 -7.81 4.05 1.45
N PRO A 10 -8.77 4.22 2.37
CA PRO A 10 -8.49 4.30 3.79
C PRO A 10 -7.97 2.98 4.38
N MET A 11 -7.54 3.01 5.62
CA MET A 11 -7.31 1.79 6.39
C MET A 11 -8.59 0.92 6.42
N PHE A 12 -8.43 -0.39 6.55
CA PHE A 12 -9.52 -1.38 6.62
C PHE A 12 -10.39 -1.49 5.35
N SER A 13 -9.91 -1.04 4.19
CA SER A 13 -10.63 -1.09 2.91
C SER A 13 -10.26 -2.28 2.01
N SER A 14 -9.67 -3.33 2.57
CA SER A 14 -9.29 -4.58 1.88
C SER A 14 -8.29 -4.41 0.72
N LYS A 15 -7.43 -3.39 0.77
CA LYS A 15 -6.37 -3.17 -0.24
C LYS A 15 -5.40 -4.35 -0.34
N THR A 16 -4.82 -4.77 0.80
CA THR A 16 -3.91 -5.90 0.89
C THR A 16 -4.57 -7.21 0.43
N THR A 17 -5.86 -7.42 0.72
CA THR A 17 -6.61 -8.57 0.19
C THR A 17 -6.66 -8.57 -1.34
N LYS A 18 -6.93 -7.40 -1.95
CA LYS A 18 -6.94 -7.26 -3.41
C LYS A 18 -5.55 -7.44 -4.02
N LEU A 19 -4.52 -6.97 -3.33
CA LEU A 19 -3.11 -7.19 -3.70
C LEU A 19 -2.80 -8.69 -3.76
N LEU A 20 -3.15 -9.44 -2.73
CA LEU A 20 -2.93 -10.89 -2.68
C LEU A 20 -3.74 -11.65 -3.74
N MET A 21 -4.98 -11.21 -4.05
CA MET A 21 -5.75 -11.77 -5.17
C MET A 21 -5.03 -11.58 -6.51
N GLN A 22 -4.29 -10.47 -6.69
CA GLN A 22 -3.46 -10.29 -7.89
C GLN A 22 -2.24 -11.19 -7.88
N ALA A 23 -1.62 -11.42 -6.73
CA ALA A 23 -0.53 -12.39 -6.60
C ALA A 23 -1.00 -13.80 -6.97
N ASP A 24 -2.13 -14.24 -6.42
CA ASP A 24 -2.74 -15.54 -6.75
C ASP A 24 -3.03 -15.67 -8.25
N LYS A 25 -3.65 -14.66 -8.85
CA LYS A 25 -3.93 -14.64 -10.30
C LYS A 25 -2.65 -14.87 -11.10
N ARG A 26 -1.57 -14.14 -10.78
CA ARG A 26 -0.29 -14.24 -11.47
C ARG A 26 0.39 -15.60 -11.27
N HIS A 27 0.27 -16.14 -10.07
CA HIS A 27 0.75 -17.50 -9.78
C HIS A 27 0.06 -18.54 -10.70
N TYR A 28 -1.27 -18.47 -10.86
CA TYR A 28 -2.00 -19.33 -11.80
C TYR A 28 -1.60 -19.10 -13.27
N GLN A 29 -1.15 -17.90 -13.61
CA GLN A 29 -0.60 -17.56 -14.92
C GLN A 29 0.85 -18.03 -15.11
N LYS A 30 1.45 -18.68 -14.08
CA LYS A 30 2.85 -19.11 -14.04
C LYS A 30 3.86 -17.96 -14.18
N GLN A 31 3.46 -16.78 -13.74
CA GLN A 31 4.33 -15.62 -13.65
C GLN A 31 5.17 -15.69 -12.38
N ASN A 32 6.44 -15.28 -12.49
CA ASN A 32 7.33 -15.10 -11.35
C ASN A 32 7.05 -13.74 -10.72
N ILE A 33 6.76 -13.74 -9.42
CA ILE A 33 6.45 -12.54 -8.66
C ILE A 33 7.48 -12.30 -7.57
N ILE A 34 7.79 -11.04 -7.30
CA ILE A 34 8.56 -10.60 -6.15
C ILE A 34 7.72 -9.58 -5.38
N ALA A 35 7.72 -9.67 -4.05
CA ALA A 35 6.93 -8.78 -3.22
C ALA A 35 7.80 -8.03 -2.21
N PHE A 36 7.45 -6.76 -1.99
CA PHE A 36 8.10 -5.87 -1.04
C PHE A 36 7.10 -5.26 -0.08
N LYS A 37 7.54 -5.02 1.15
CA LYS A 37 6.77 -4.40 2.22
C LYS A 37 7.68 -3.49 3.03
N SER A 38 7.13 -2.41 3.59
CA SER A 38 7.88 -1.53 4.49
C SER A 38 8.25 -2.24 5.79
N LYS A 39 9.51 -2.08 6.25
CA LYS A 39 9.96 -2.49 7.58
C LYS A 39 9.19 -1.78 8.70
N MET A 40 8.66 -0.60 8.43
CA MET A 40 7.85 0.16 9.41
C MET A 40 6.47 -0.48 9.67
N ASP A 41 6.00 -1.39 8.80
CA ASP A 41 4.71 -2.06 8.97
C ASP A 41 4.86 -3.41 9.69
N ASP A 42 5.02 -3.35 11.01
CA ASP A 42 5.16 -4.50 11.93
C ASP A 42 3.82 -5.04 12.48
N ARG A 43 2.68 -4.43 12.06
CA ARG A 43 1.34 -4.65 12.63
C ARG A 43 0.86 -6.10 12.63
N TYR A 44 1.32 -6.92 11.69
CA TYR A 44 0.80 -8.29 11.51
C TYR A 44 1.89 -9.37 11.46
N SER A 45 3.15 -9.02 11.21
CA SER A 45 4.27 -9.96 11.19
C SER A 45 5.61 -9.23 11.19
N GLU A 46 6.50 -9.60 12.10
CA GLU A 46 7.92 -9.24 12.05
C GLU A 46 8.70 -10.05 10.99
N LYS A 47 8.05 -11.06 10.43
CA LYS A 47 8.63 -11.93 9.38
C LYS A 47 8.21 -11.41 8.02
N GLY A 48 9.03 -10.92 7.18
CA GLY A 48 8.79 -10.46 5.81
C GLY A 48 7.60 -11.14 5.08
N GLU A 49 6.39 -10.85 5.53
CA GLU A 49 5.15 -11.42 5.00
C GLU A 49 4.10 -10.30 4.84
N ILE A 50 3.43 -10.28 3.70
CA ILE A 50 2.18 -9.52 3.50
C ILE A 50 1.04 -10.40 3.99
N VAL A 51 0.31 -9.96 5.01
CA VAL A 51 -0.74 -10.76 5.67
C VAL A 51 -2.07 -10.02 5.63
N THR A 52 -3.14 -10.71 5.25
CA THR A 52 -4.51 -10.18 5.38
C THR A 52 -5.12 -10.47 6.74
N HIS A 53 -6.21 -9.78 7.08
CA HIS A 53 -7.02 -10.09 8.26
C HIS A 53 -7.54 -11.56 8.29
N ASN A 54 -7.63 -12.21 7.14
CA ASN A 54 -8.04 -13.62 7.01
C ASN A 54 -6.83 -14.58 6.96
N PHE A 55 -5.64 -14.13 7.34
CA PHE A 55 -4.40 -14.90 7.42
C PHE A 55 -3.88 -15.46 6.08
N ASN A 56 -4.35 -14.98 4.93
CA ASN A 56 -3.69 -15.25 3.66
C ASN A 56 -2.33 -14.53 3.66
N LYS A 57 -1.28 -15.20 3.18
CA LYS A 57 0.09 -14.73 3.27
C LYS A 57 0.80 -14.77 1.92
N LEU A 58 1.70 -13.81 1.73
CA LEU A 58 2.67 -13.76 0.65
C LEU A 58 4.02 -13.39 1.26
N GLU A 59 5.05 -14.17 0.98
CA GLU A 59 6.42 -13.81 1.35
C GLU A 59 6.82 -12.49 0.70
N ALA A 60 7.43 -11.61 1.46
CA ALA A 60 7.82 -10.28 1.00
C ALA A 60 9.17 -9.88 1.60
N ILE A 61 9.93 -9.12 0.85
CA ILE A 61 11.19 -8.55 1.28
C ILE A 61 10.90 -7.24 2.01
N LEU A 62 11.46 -7.11 3.21
CA LEU A 62 11.32 -5.90 4.01
C LEU A 62 12.30 -4.82 3.53
N VAL A 63 11.78 -3.63 3.22
CA VAL A 63 12.55 -2.50 2.73
C VAL A 63 12.14 -1.19 3.41
N ASP A 64 13.08 -0.24 3.47
CA ASP A 64 12.82 1.13 3.95
C ASP A 64 12.74 2.12 2.79
N THR A 65 13.46 1.85 1.70
CA THR A 65 13.61 2.76 0.58
C THR A 65 13.39 2.07 -0.77
N GLY A 66 12.99 2.84 -1.78
CA GLY A 66 12.91 2.37 -3.15
C GLY A 66 14.25 1.87 -3.70
N LYS A 67 15.37 2.45 -3.23
CA LYS A 67 16.69 1.96 -3.60
C LYS A 67 16.92 0.50 -3.18
N GLU A 68 16.47 0.11 -1.99
CA GLU A 68 16.58 -1.29 -1.55
C GLU A 68 15.80 -2.24 -2.47
N ILE A 69 14.67 -1.80 -3.05
CA ILE A 69 13.90 -2.59 -4.03
C ILE A 69 14.77 -2.90 -5.25
N ILE A 70 15.37 -1.86 -5.86
CA ILE A 70 16.18 -2.06 -7.07
C ILE A 70 17.46 -2.84 -6.76
N ASP A 71 18.08 -2.60 -5.61
CA ASP A 71 19.27 -3.33 -5.16
C ASP A 71 18.98 -4.84 -5.00
N HIS A 72 17.78 -5.21 -4.51
CA HIS A 72 17.36 -6.61 -4.43
C HIS A 72 17.13 -7.22 -5.82
N MET A 73 16.48 -6.49 -6.71
CA MET A 73 16.24 -6.99 -8.07
C MET A 73 17.51 -7.15 -8.89
N GLN A 74 18.54 -6.33 -8.63
CA GLN A 74 19.85 -6.41 -9.30
C GLN A 74 20.78 -7.48 -8.70
N LYS A 75 20.74 -7.67 -7.38
CA LYS A 75 21.62 -8.64 -6.69
C LYS A 75 21.31 -10.10 -7.06
N GLU A 76 20.09 -10.38 -7.36
CA GLU A 76 19.68 -11.72 -7.76
C GLU A 76 20.13 -12.08 -9.18
N ASP A 77 21.00 -11.29 -9.82
CA ASP A 77 21.70 -11.44 -11.13
C ASP A 77 21.21 -12.60 -12.04
N ILE A 78 19.97 -12.94 -11.80
CA ILE A 78 19.19 -13.87 -12.55
C ILE A 78 18.51 -12.98 -13.57
N GLY A 79 19.16 -12.75 -14.66
CA GLY A 79 18.87 -11.86 -15.78
C GLY A 79 17.48 -11.17 -15.78
N ALA A 80 17.35 -10.05 -16.43
CA ALA A 80 16.14 -9.21 -16.52
C ALA A 80 14.81 -9.95 -16.88
N ASP A 81 14.87 -11.25 -17.07
CA ASP A 81 13.76 -12.12 -17.46
C ASP A 81 13.20 -12.97 -16.30
N PHE A 82 13.67 -12.79 -15.06
CA PHE A 82 13.28 -13.71 -13.97
C PHE A 82 11.95 -13.33 -13.31
N TYR A 83 11.67 -12.05 -13.11
CA TYR A 83 10.39 -11.61 -12.53
C TYR A 83 9.50 -10.95 -13.59
N ASP A 84 8.23 -11.34 -13.59
CA ASP A 84 7.20 -10.76 -14.46
C ASP A 84 6.45 -9.62 -13.75
N CYS A 85 6.35 -9.71 -12.41
CA CYS A 85 5.55 -8.79 -11.63
C CYS A 85 6.19 -8.42 -10.29
N VAL A 86 6.16 -7.15 -9.97
CA VAL A 86 6.58 -6.58 -8.69
C VAL A 86 5.35 -6.18 -7.88
N ILE A 87 5.26 -6.65 -6.65
CA ILE A 87 4.16 -6.39 -5.72
C ILE A 87 4.67 -5.53 -4.57
N ILE A 88 3.97 -4.44 -4.25
CA ILE A 88 4.37 -3.53 -3.17
C ILE A 88 3.18 -3.25 -2.26
N ASP A 89 3.31 -3.61 -0.98
CA ASP A 89 2.32 -3.24 0.05
C ASP A 89 2.79 -2.03 0.85
N GLU A 90 1.83 -1.17 1.22
CA GLU A 90 2.04 0.07 1.99
C GLU A 90 3.11 0.99 1.39
N LEU A 91 3.02 1.23 0.07
CA LEU A 91 3.97 2.06 -0.70
C LEU A 91 4.28 3.40 -0.03
N PHE A 92 3.29 4.05 0.61
CA PHE A 92 3.45 5.36 1.26
C PHE A 92 4.48 5.38 2.40
N LEU A 93 4.88 4.21 2.92
CA LEU A 93 5.90 4.06 3.97
C LEU A 93 7.32 3.83 3.42
N ILE A 94 7.48 3.66 2.11
CA ILE A 94 8.76 3.34 1.48
C ILE A 94 9.26 4.57 0.71
N GLU A 95 10.23 5.29 1.26
CA GLU A 95 10.76 6.53 0.68
C GLU A 95 11.36 6.27 -0.72
N GLY A 96 10.99 7.11 -1.71
CA GLY A 96 11.47 7.01 -3.08
C GLY A 96 10.93 5.80 -3.86
N SER A 97 9.94 5.09 -3.32
CA SER A 97 9.34 3.92 -3.99
C SER A 97 8.60 4.27 -5.26
N ALA A 98 7.99 5.46 -5.33
CA ALA A 98 7.27 5.89 -6.53
C ALA A 98 8.18 5.97 -7.76
N ASP A 99 9.39 6.52 -7.61
CA ASP A 99 10.36 6.62 -8.72
C ASP A 99 10.74 5.23 -9.23
N ILE A 100 11.02 4.31 -8.32
CA ILE A 100 11.39 2.94 -8.66
C ILE A 100 10.23 2.20 -9.32
N CYS A 101 8.99 2.35 -8.84
CA CYS A 101 7.81 1.77 -9.48
C CYS A 101 7.65 2.26 -10.93
N ILE A 102 7.85 3.56 -11.16
CA ILE A 102 7.77 4.16 -12.49
C ILE A 102 8.89 3.62 -13.39
N GLU A 103 10.11 3.47 -12.86
CA GLU A 103 11.24 2.89 -13.59
C GLU A 103 10.98 1.44 -13.98
N LEU A 104 10.58 0.60 -13.03
CA LEU A 104 10.24 -0.81 -13.27
C LEU A 104 9.12 -0.96 -14.32
N PHE A 105 8.09 -0.13 -14.21
CA PHE A 105 7.00 -0.12 -15.20
C PHE A 105 7.50 0.24 -16.61
N LYS A 106 8.40 1.24 -16.73
CA LYS A 106 9.02 1.62 -18.01
C LYS A 106 9.93 0.52 -18.57
N MET A 107 10.53 -0.29 -17.69
CA MET A 107 11.33 -1.47 -18.07
C MET A 107 10.47 -2.66 -18.52
N GLY A 108 9.14 -2.58 -18.36
CA GLY A 108 8.21 -3.60 -18.82
C GLY A 108 7.70 -4.56 -17.75
N TYR A 109 8.03 -4.35 -16.49
CA TYR A 109 7.47 -5.14 -15.38
C TYR A 109 6.01 -4.77 -15.12
N ASP A 110 5.18 -5.74 -14.80
CA ASP A 110 3.91 -5.48 -14.12
C ASP A 110 4.19 -4.99 -12.71
N VAL A 111 3.49 -3.93 -12.27
CA VAL A 111 3.64 -3.38 -10.92
C VAL A 111 2.28 -3.32 -10.26
N VAL A 112 2.11 -4.03 -9.14
CA VAL A 112 0.85 -4.05 -8.38
C VAL A 112 1.08 -3.50 -6.98
N ILE A 113 0.31 -2.48 -6.64
CA ILE A 113 0.56 -1.65 -5.47
C ILE A 113 -0.68 -1.59 -4.59
N ALA A 114 -0.50 -1.72 -3.27
CA ALA A 114 -1.50 -1.32 -2.29
C ALA A 114 -0.95 -0.19 -1.42
N SER A 115 -1.75 0.86 -1.21
CA SER A 115 -1.33 2.00 -0.40
C SER A 115 -2.52 2.82 0.11
N ILE A 116 -2.37 3.43 1.28
CA ILE A 116 -3.24 4.49 1.74
C ILE A 116 -2.92 5.74 0.92
N ASP A 117 -3.93 6.45 0.45
CA ASP A 117 -3.74 7.66 -0.38
C ASP A 117 -3.73 8.96 0.40
N LEU A 118 -4.48 9.02 1.50
CA LEU A 118 -4.59 10.22 2.34
C LEU A 118 -4.21 9.90 3.79
N ASN A 119 -3.50 10.82 4.43
CA ASN A 119 -3.27 10.75 5.87
C ASN A 119 -4.58 11.08 6.63
N PHE A 120 -4.54 11.01 7.96
CA PHE A 120 -5.70 11.28 8.81
C PHE A 120 -6.16 12.77 8.81
N LEU A 121 -5.36 13.68 8.24
CA LEU A 121 -5.72 15.08 8.02
C LEU A 121 -6.40 15.31 6.65
N GLY A 122 -6.47 14.28 5.80
CA GLY A 122 -6.97 14.37 4.44
C GLY A 122 -5.95 14.87 3.42
N GLU A 123 -4.66 14.92 3.77
CA GLU A 123 -3.57 15.30 2.88
C GLU A 123 -3.06 14.08 2.12
N PRO A 124 -2.72 14.19 0.83
CA PRO A 124 -2.18 13.07 0.06
C PRO A 124 -0.76 12.71 0.51
N PHE A 125 -0.41 11.42 0.38
CA PHE A 125 0.96 10.95 0.50
C PHE A 125 1.72 11.16 -0.81
N ASP A 126 2.91 11.74 -0.72
CA ASP A 126 3.72 12.17 -1.88
C ASP A 126 4.02 10.99 -2.83
N GLU A 127 4.42 9.83 -2.31
CA GLU A 127 4.70 8.63 -3.10
C GLU A 127 3.47 8.18 -3.91
N VAL A 128 2.29 8.19 -3.28
CA VAL A 128 1.04 7.77 -3.94
C VAL A 128 0.60 8.80 -4.98
N GLN A 129 0.68 10.08 -4.64
CA GLN A 129 0.37 11.17 -5.57
C GLN A 129 1.25 11.09 -6.83
N LYS A 130 2.53 10.77 -6.66
CA LYS A 130 3.51 10.72 -7.75
C LYS A 130 3.26 9.57 -8.72
N ILE A 131 2.86 8.39 -8.25
CA ILE A 131 2.64 7.24 -9.15
C ILE A 131 1.28 7.27 -9.85
N MET A 132 0.25 7.94 -9.29
CA MET A 132 -1.11 7.92 -9.83
C MET A 132 -1.21 8.21 -11.34
N PRO A 133 -0.49 9.19 -11.91
CA PRO A 133 -0.54 9.47 -13.34
C PRO A 133 -0.01 8.34 -14.24
N TYR A 134 0.81 7.44 -13.70
CA TYR A 134 1.42 6.33 -14.44
C TYR A 134 0.61 5.03 -14.33
N CYS A 135 -0.36 4.99 -13.41
CA CYS A 135 -1.18 3.80 -13.22
C CYS A 135 -2.08 3.53 -14.44
N THR A 136 -2.04 2.31 -14.95
CA THR A 136 -2.97 1.84 -15.99
C THR A 136 -4.35 1.55 -15.41
N GLN A 137 -4.40 1.24 -14.09
CA GLN A 137 -5.63 1.03 -13.35
C GLN A 137 -5.50 1.56 -11.92
N ILE A 138 -6.50 2.33 -11.48
CA ILE A 138 -6.63 2.79 -10.08
C ILE A 138 -7.95 2.27 -9.53
N VAL A 139 -7.88 1.54 -8.42
CA VAL A 139 -9.05 1.02 -7.70
C VAL A 139 -9.15 1.71 -6.35
N LYS A 140 -10.09 2.66 -6.24
CA LYS A 140 -10.43 3.33 -4.97
C LYS A 140 -11.26 2.38 -4.09
N CYS A 141 -10.61 1.78 -3.11
CA CYS A 141 -11.23 0.90 -2.13
C CYS A 141 -12.00 1.70 -1.08
N LYS A 142 -13.06 1.10 -0.56
CA LYS A 142 -13.88 1.69 0.50
C LYS A 142 -13.90 0.76 1.70
N ALA A 143 -13.95 1.36 2.88
CA ALA A 143 -14.23 0.67 4.14
C ALA A 143 -15.67 0.95 4.59
N VAL A 144 -16.01 0.54 5.79
CA VAL A 144 -17.30 0.83 6.41
C VAL A 144 -17.09 1.87 7.51
N CYS A 145 -17.84 2.97 7.47
CA CYS A 145 -17.79 4.01 8.49
C CYS A 145 -18.23 3.46 9.85
N THR A 146 -17.40 3.60 10.86
CA THR A 146 -17.66 3.10 12.21
C THR A 146 -18.83 3.79 12.90
N VAL A 147 -19.26 4.97 12.41
CA VAL A 147 -20.37 5.73 13.00
C VAL A 147 -21.71 5.41 12.34
N CYS A 148 -21.78 5.42 11.00
CA CYS A 148 -23.06 5.31 10.28
C CYS A 148 -23.17 4.09 9.38
N GLN A 149 -22.17 3.23 9.33
CA GLN A 149 -22.12 1.99 8.55
C GLN A 149 -22.22 2.18 7.03
N LYS A 150 -22.19 3.42 6.53
CA LYS A 150 -22.09 3.73 5.10
C LYS A 150 -20.64 3.61 4.61
N ASP A 151 -20.42 3.72 3.30
CA ASP A 151 -19.09 3.74 2.68
C ASP A 151 -18.16 4.78 3.35
N ALA A 152 -17.01 4.33 3.80
CA ALA A 152 -15.94 5.16 4.33
C ALA A 152 -14.80 5.31 3.32
N ARG A 153 -14.29 6.53 3.17
CA ARG A 153 -13.22 6.86 2.23
C ARG A 153 -12.01 7.49 2.90
N TYR A 154 -12.07 7.73 4.21
CA TYR A 154 -11.04 8.45 4.96
C TYR A 154 -10.62 7.65 6.19
N THR A 155 -9.33 7.75 6.51
CA THR A 155 -8.76 7.23 7.75
C THR A 155 -8.87 8.32 8.81
N PHE A 156 -9.52 8.02 9.92
CA PHE A 156 -9.67 8.93 11.06
C PHE A 156 -8.78 8.48 12.21
N LYS A 157 -8.02 9.40 12.80
CA LYS A 157 -7.24 9.14 14.02
C LYS A 157 -8.11 9.37 15.24
N LYS A 158 -8.20 8.39 16.14
CA LYS A 158 -9.02 8.48 17.35
C LYS A 158 -8.51 9.58 18.28
N GLU A 159 -9.40 10.39 18.83
CA GLU A 159 -9.09 11.63 19.58
C GLU A 159 -8.20 11.40 20.80
N GLN A 160 -8.36 10.27 21.50
CA GLN A 160 -7.52 9.91 22.65
C GLN A 160 -6.02 9.85 22.35
N TYR A 161 -5.64 9.79 21.06
CA TYR A 161 -4.25 9.76 20.61
C TYR A 161 -3.83 11.03 19.85
N SER A 162 -4.71 11.99 19.66
CA SER A 162 -4.43 13.19 18.85
C SER A 162 -3.50 14.19 19.54
N LEU A 163 -3.45 14.22 20.88
CA LEU A 163 -2.69 15.21 21.64
C LEU A 163 -1.19 14.92 21.74
N SER A 164 -0.75 13.67 21.61
CA SER A 164 0.64 13.28 21.89
C SER A 164 1.62 13.43 20.72
N ASN A 165 1.14 13.60 19.47
CA ASN A 165 2.00 13.66 18.27
C ASN A 165 1.36 14.47 17.12
N ALA A 166 0.82 15.65 17.38
CA ALA A 166 0.14 16.50 16.38
C ALA A 166 1.02 16.86 15.17
N ASN A 167 2.34 16.78 15.29
CA ASN A 167 3.30 17.16 14.24
C ASN A 167 3.80 16.01 13.36
N LYS A 168 3.40 14.74 13.63
CA LYS A 168 3.83 13.61 12.78
C LYS A 168 2.74 13.28 11.77
N LYS A 169 3.00 13.53 10.49
CA LYS A 169 2.13 13.16 9.35
C LYS A 169 1.89 11.66 9.25
N ILE A 170 2.84 10.85 9.72
CA ILE A 170 2.81 9.39 9.71
C ILE A 170 2.99 8.88 11.13
N GLN A 171 2.05 8.07 11.59
CA GLN A 171 2.19 7.26 12.80
C GLN A 171 1.69 5.87 12.45
N VAL A 172 2.55 4.88 12.53
CA VAL A 172 2.20 3.48 12.29
C VAL A 172 1.32 2.98 13.44
N GLY A 173 0.27 2.26 13.11
CA GLY A 173 -0.67 1.69 14.07
C GLY A 173 -1.88 1.08 13.39
N GLY A 174 -2.63 0.28 14.12
CA GLY A 174 -3.80 -0.45 13.65
C GLY A 174 -5.13 0.14 14.11
N SER A 175 -6.08 -0.75 14.40
CA SER A 175 -7.45 -0.41 14.84
C SER A 175 -7.49 0.27 16.22
N GLU A 176 -6.43 0.20 17.00
CA GLU A 176 -6.31 0.93 18.26
C GLU A 176 -6.19 2.44 18.03
N LEU A 177 -5.45 2.87 16.99
CA LEU A 177 -5.21 4.29 16.68
C LEU A 177 -6.16 4.86 15.65
N TYR A 178 -6.61 4.05 14.69
CA TYR A 178 -7.32 4.50 13.51
C TYR A 178 -8.65 3.79 13.32
N GLU A 179 -9.55 4.47 12.61
CA GLU A 179 -10.80 3.90 12.15
C GLU A 179 -11.24 4.53 10.82
N PRO A 180 -12.02 3.81 10.01
CA PRO A 180 -12.56 4.37 8.76
C PRO A 180 -13.77 5.25 9.01
N ARG A 181 -13.83 6.40 8.34
CA ARG A 181 -14.93 7.35 8.41
C ARG A 181 -15.40 7.78 7.02
N CYS A 182 -16.69 8.07 6.89
CA CYS A 182 -17.23 8.79 5.74
C CYS A 182 -16.97 10.31 5.91
N GLN A 183 -17.22 11.08 4.86
CA GLN A 183 -17.00 12.53 4.87
C GLN A 183 -17.77 13.26 5.99
N GLU A 184 -19.02 12.85 6.23
CA GLU A 184 -19.88 13.47 7.26
C GLU A 184 -19.34 13.27 8.70
N HIS A 185 -18.55 12.20 8.91
CA HIS A 185 -18.05 11.82 10.23
C HIS A 185 -16.53 11.99 10.39
N HIS A 186 -15.88 12.65 9.43
CA HIS A 186 -14.45 12.94 9.50
C HIS A 186 -14.22 14.43 9.78
N SER A 187 -13.53 14.75 10.89
CA SER A 187 -13.41 16.13 11.39
C SER A 187 -12.76 17.11 10.41
N TYR A 188 -11.82 16.66 9.58
CA TYR A 188 -11.11 17.50 8.61
C TYR A 188 -11.74 17.52 7.21
N MET A 189 -12.70 16.62 6.93
CA MET A 189 -13.34 16.52 5.62
C MET A 189 -14.78 17.04 5.61
N ARG A 190 -15.30 17.49 6.75
CA ARG A 190 -16.57 18.20 6.86
C ARG A 190 -16.45 19.60 6.28
N HIS A 191 -17.47 20.02 5.54
CA HIS A 191 -17.72 21.41 5.18
C HIS A 191 -18.49 22.12 6.28
#